data_74f1d26a28b7ed0f5a7ba9e2b9893ee9
#
_entry.id   74f1d26a28b7ed0f5a7ba9e2b9893ee9
#
_cell.length_a   1.000
_cell.length_b   1.000
_cell.length_c   1.000
_cell.angle_alpha   90.00
_cell.angle_beta   90.00
_cell.angle_gamma   90.00
#
_symmetry.space_group_name_H-M   'P 1'
#
loop_
_entity.id
_entity.type
_entity.pdbx_description
1 polymer ?
#
loop_
_entity_poly.entity_id
_entity_poly.type
_entity_poly.pdbx_seq_one_letter_code
_entity_poly.pdbx_strand_id
1 'polypeptide(L)'
;MDKKVGVLGGGQLGAMLVEAANLMRIPVNILDNGHSSAKQINSTGNHLDGSFKDPEAIKKLAADSDVVTVEIEHVDTHILEQISDTTDVQPSWKTIRTIQDKYMQKEHLAKHGVATAQSLALGSASAEELEKAAQTLGLPLMLKSRTEAYDGRGNYPVKSREDFKVALEALGGNKMLYAEKWANFRMELAVMVVKTKDKVLSFPTTETIHENSICKLTYTPARGVSYTVNEKAQALARDAVACFEGKGVFGVEMFLLPDDQLLINEIAPRPHNSGHYTIEGCYVSQYLAHLRAILDMPLEQKDLELREPSIMLNILGGNEPDSHLKVANEAAKNARIAIHLYGKGQARKGRKMGHVTVCAGTMAEAEAMIQPVIDFVDAEKPRIASSKKSQVQPLVAVVMGSDSDLPKLADGLKMLANFNIPYTVRITSAHRTPSWMAEYASSAASNGIKCIIAAAGGAAHLPGMAAAYTPLPVIGVPIKPTIGDGMDSVLSILNMPKGVPVATVSVNNGVNAALLAARILGSGIPSIQRGYERYMQDSAAQVREKDHRLAEMGAEDYLAGMGK
;
A
#
# COMPACT_ATOMS: atom_id res chain seq x y z
N MET A 1 30.10 -1.90 -24.49
CA MET A 1 28.96 -0.95 -24.64
C MET A 1 28.38 -0.96 -26.07
N ASP A 2 28.91 -1.78 -26.95
CA ASP A 2 28.48 -1.81 -28.37
C ASP A 2 27.30 -2.74 -28.64
N LYS A 3 26.78 -3.42 -27.59
CA LYS A 3 25.65 -4.33 -27.70
C LYS A 3 24.32 -3.58 -27.85
N LYS A 4 23.49 -4.02 -28.79
CA LYS A 4 22.12 -3.53 -28.99
C LYS A 4 21.12 -4.34 -28.18
N VAL A 5 20.18 -3.67 -27.53
CA VAL A 5 19.12 -4.28 -26.73
C VAL A 5 17.79 -4.18 -27.46
N GLY A 6 17.16 -5.31 -27.75
CA GLY A 6 15.80 -5.38 -28.25
C GLY A 6 14.81 -5.48 -27.07
N VAL A 7 13.75 -4.69 -27.08
CA VAL A 7 12.73 -4.68 -26.02
C VAL A 7 11.35 -5.01 -26.60
N LEU A 8 10.74 -6.04 -26.06
CA LEU A 8 9.36 -6.43 -26.38
C LEU A 8 8.39 -5.66 -25.47
N GLY A 9 7.67 -4.72 -26.06
CA GLY A 9 6.85 -3.73 -25.40
C GLY A 9 7.52 -2.38 -25.26
N GLY A 10 6.75 -1.30 -25.38
CA GLY A 10 7.23 0.08 -25.37
C GLY A 10 6.42 1.00 -24.45
N GLY A 11 5.82 0.47 -23.39
CA GLY A 11 5.09 1.25 -22.40
C GLY A 11 6.00 2.04 -21.45
N GLN A 12 5.52 2.31 -20.23
CA GLN A 12 6.27 3.12 -19.27
C GLN A 12 7.57 2.47 -18.78
N LEU A 13 7.60 1.14 -18.64
CA LEU A 13 8.81 0.45 -18.17
C LEU A 13 9.87 0.48 -19.24
N GLY A 14 9.48 0.27 -20.51
CA GLY A 14 10.36 0.43 -21.67
C GLY A 14 10.88 1.86 -21.79
N ALA A 15 10.05 2.88 -21.53
CA ALA A 15 10.48 4.29 -21.55
C ALA A 15 11.58 4.54 -20.51
N MET A 16 11.37 4.16 -19.25
CA MET A 16 12.37 4.33 -18.19
C MET A 16 13.63 3.48 -18.43
N LEU A 17 13.51 2.33 -19.12
CA LEU A 17 14.66 1.54 -19.55
C LEU A 17 15.48 2.30 -20.61
N VAL A 18 14.81 2.92 -21.58
CA VAL A 18 15.44 3.76 -22.60
C VAL A 18 16.13 4.99 -21.98
N GLU A 19 15.50 5.65 -20.98
CA GLU A 19 16.12 6.75 -20.23
C GLU A 19 17.45 6.31 -19.60
N ALA A 20 17.46 5.16 -18.92
CA ALA A 20 18.68 4.60 -18.33
C ALA A 20 19.73 4.23 -19.40
N ALA A 21 19.31 3.68 -20.54
CA ALA A 21 20.18 3.31 -21.65
C ALA A 21 20.81 4.54 -22.34
N ASN A 22 20.05 5.62 -22.50
CA ASN A 22 20.48 6.87 -23.13
C ASN A 22 21.68 7.50 -22.40
N LEU A 23 21.74 7.42 -21.06
CA LEU A 23 22.86 7.90 -20.26
C LEU A 23 24.18 7.21 -20.64
N MET A 24 24.12 5.95 -21.04
CA MET A 24 25.28 5.13 -21.41
C MET A 24 25.44 4.98 -22.94
N ARG A 25 24.59 5.64 -23.73
CA ARG A 25 24.57 5.50 -25.19
C ARG A 25 24.38 4.05 -25.68
N ILE A 26 23.67 3.23 -24.93
CA ILE A 26 23.32 1.87 -25.32
C ILE A 26 22.17 1.94 -26.34
N PRO A 27 22.33 1.39 -27.55
CA PRO A 27 21.26 1.35 -28.54
C PRO A 27 20.11 0.43 -28.07
N VAL A 28 18.87 0.94 -28.10
CA VAL A 28 17.68 0.17 -27.73
C VAL A 28 16.70 0.16 -28.89
N ASN A 29 16.32 -1.01 -29.36
CA ASN A 29 15.30 -1.23 -30.37
C ASN A 29 13.97 -1.63 -29.69
N ILE A 30 12.89 -0.95 -30.00
CA ILE A 30 11.57 -1.19 -29.39
C ILE A 30 10.64 -1.83 -30.41
N LEU A 31 10.01 -2.96 -30.02
CA LEU A 31 8.86 -3.53 -30.74
C LEU A 31 7.59 -3.25 -29.97
N ASP A 32 6.75 -2.36 -30.49
CA ASP A 32 5.41 -2.06 -29.99
C ASP A 32 4.60 -1.32 -31.07
N ASN A 33 3.31 -1.20 -30.87
CA ASN A 33 2.42 -0.49 -31.78
C ASN A 33 2.62 1.04 -31.71
N GLY A 34 2.65 1.70 -32.86
CA GLY A 34 2.56 3.15 -33.03
C GLY A 34 3.55 3.95 -32.16
N HIS A 35 3.08 5.08 -31.63
CA HIS A 35 3.87 5.99 -30.77
C HIS A 35 3.78 5.56 -29.29
N SER A 36 4.35 4.41 -28.95
CA SER A 36 4.45 3.98 -27.56
C SER A 36 5.38 4.89 -26.74
N SER A 37 5.23 4.89 -25.40
CA SER A 37 5.99 5.76 -24.50
C SER A 37 7.51 5.69 -24.70
N ALA A 38 8.04 4.48 -24.89
CA ALA A 38 9.47 4.26 -25.10
C ALA A 38 9.97 4.80 -26.45
N LYS A 39 9.16 4.71 -27.50
CA LYS A 39 9.52 5.21 -28.84
C LYS A 39 9.58 6.73 -28.88
N GLN A 40 8.78 7.44 -28.07
CA GLN A 40 8.75 8.90 -28.04
C GLN A 40 10.07 9.52 -27.54
N ILE A 41 10.83 8.81 -26.72
CA ILE A 41 12.05 9.31 -26.08
C ILE A 41 13.33 8.65 -26.59
N ASN A 42 13.21 7.65 -27.45
CA ASN A 42 14.35 6.92 -28.01
C ASN A 42 14.74 7.50 -29.39
N SER A 43 15.91 8.12 -29.44
CA SER A 43 16.44 8.74 -30.65
C SER A 43 17.46 7.87 -31.43
N THR A 44 17.83 6.71 -30.89
CA THR A 44 18.99 5.94 -31.41
C THR A 44 18.65 4.56 -31.93
N GLY A 45 17.39 4.07 -31.76
CA GLY A 45 17.02 2.72 -32.13
C GLY A 45 16.25 2.61 -33.44
N ASN A 46 16.38 1.46 -34.06
CA ASN A 46 15.51 1.04 -35.16
C ASN A 46 14.23 0.45 -34.60
N HIS A 47 13.21 1.32 -34.39
CA HIS A 47 11.94 0.86 -33.84
C HIS A 47 11.16 0.06 -34.87
N LEU A 48 10.50 -0.98 -34.40
CA LEU A 48 9.55 -1.79 -35.17
C LEU A 48 8.13 -1.48 -34.72
N ASP A 49 7.26 -1.20 -35.70
CA ASP A 49 5.82 -1.12 -35.48
C ASP A 49 5.21 -2.51 -35.63
N GLY A 50 4.54 -2.97 -34.61
CA GLY A 50 3.93 -4.29 -34.61
C GLY A 50 3.58 -4.77 -33.21
N SER A 51 2.93 -5.91 -33.13
CA SER A 51 2.64 -6.55 -31.86
C SER A 51 3.87 -7.28 -31.32
N PHE A 52 4.18 -7.09 -30.05
CA PHE A 52 5.17 -7.90 -29.33
C PHE A 52 4.72 -9.36 -29.09
N LYS A 53 3.57 -9.77 -29.68
CA LYS A 53 3.08 -11.14 -29.78
C LYS A 53 3.18 -11.68 -31.21
N ASP A 54 3.58 -10.87 -32.19
CA ASP A 54 3.73 -11.29 -33.58
C ASP A 54 5.09 -12.00 -33.79
N PRO A 55 5.09 -13.27 -34.18
CA PRO A 55 6.31 -14.05 -34.39
C PRO A 55 7.31 -13.42 -35.34
N GLU A 56 6.85 -12.89 -36.47
CA GLU A 56 7.76 -12.33 -37.49
C GLU A 56 8.36 -10.98 -37.04
N ALA A 57 7.56 -10.17 -36.32
CA ALA A 57 8.07 -8.92 -35.73
C ALA A 57 9.11 -9.21 -34.64
N ILE A 58 8.89 -10.23 -33.80
CA ILE A 58 9.85 -10.66 -32.76
C ILE A 58 11.15 -11.16 -33.39
N LYS A 59 11.10 -12.01 -34.42
CA LYS A 59 12.27 -12.49 -35.15
C LYS A 59 13.07 -11.35 -35.78
N LYS A 60 12.36 -10.37 -36.37
CA LYS A 60 12.98 -9.18 -36.95
C LYS A 60 13.70 -8.32 -35.89
N LEU A 61 13.08 -8.13 -34.71
CA LEU A 61 13.74 -7.45 -33.60
C LEU A 61 15.00 -8.20 -33.15
N ALA A 62 14.89 -9.52 -32.98
CA ALA A 62 15.99 -10.37 -32.54
C ALA A 62 17.18 -10.33 -33.51
N ALA A 63 16.91 -10.34 -34.83
CA ALA A 63 17.97 -10.27 -35.87
C ALA A 63 18.78 -8.97 -35.83
N ASP A 64 18.24 -7.86 -35.27
CA ASP A 64 18.95 -6.57 -35.11
C ASP A 64 19.27 -6.26 -33.64
N SER A 65 19.39 -7.29 -32.80
CA SER A 65 19.68 -7.14 -31.36
C SER A 65 20.65 -8.21 -30.87
N ASP A 66 21.58 -7.82 -30.01
CA ASP A 66 22.48 -8.76 -29.33
C ASP A 66 21.81 -9.43 -28.12
N VAL A 67 20.90 -8.71 -27.46
CA VAL A 67 20.12 -9.18 -26.31
C VAL A 67 18.67 -8.75 -26.50
N VAL A 68 17.73 -9.66 -26.30
CA VAL A 68 16.30 -9.37 -26.28
C VAL A 68 15.78 -9.48 -24.85
N THR A 69 15.05 -8.45 -24.41
CA THR A 69 14.39 -8.41 -23.09
C THR A 69 12.92 -8.01 -23.21
N VAL A 70 12.18 -8.08 -22.10
CA VAL A 70 10.74 -7.81 -22.07
C VAL A 70 10.42 -6.64 -21.11
N GLU A 71 9.51 -5.78 -21.54
CA GLU A 71 8.85 -4.82 -20.64
C GLU A 71 7.58 -5.41 -20.01
N ILE A 72 7.00 -6.39 -20.66
CA ILE A 72 5.77 -7.06 -20.23
C ILE A 72 5.92 -8.56 -20.45
N GLU A 73 5.45 -9.35 -19.49
CA GLU A 73 5.55 -10.81 -19.53
C GLU A 73 4.59 -11.48 -20.53
N HIS A 74 3.59 -10.78 -21.06
CA HIS A 74 2.57 -11.33 -21.95
C HIS A 74 3.04 -11.43 -23.41
N VAL A 75 4.22 -11.98 -23.64
CA VAL A 75 4.85 -12.21 -24.94
C VAL A 75 4.70 -13.66 -25.38
N ASP A 76 4.93 -13.95 -26.68
CA ASP A 76 4.94 -15.33 -27.17
C ASP A 76 6.27 -16.01 -26.80
N THR A 77 6.23 -16.86 -25.77
CA THR A 77 7.42 -17.57 -25.30
C THR A 77 7.86 -18.73 -26.20
N HIS A 78 7.01 -19.22 -27.13
CA HIS A 78 7.45 -20.22 -28.12
C HIS A 78 8.38 -19.59 -29.14
N ILE A 79 8.13 -18.34 -29.51
CA ILE A 79 9.04 -17.61 -30.40
C ILE A 79 10.32 -17.22 -29.67
N LEU A 80 10.23 -16.83 -28.37
CA LEU A 80 11.42 -16.57 -27.56
C LEU A 80 12.32 -17.82 -27.45
N GLU A 81 11.74 -19.00 -27.33
CA GLU A 81 12.46 -20.28 -27.36
C GLU A 81 13.21 -20.46 -28.70
N GLN A 82 12.56 -20.24 -29.84
CA GLN A 82 13.17 -20.39 -31.17
C GLN A 82 14.31 -19.41 -31.39
N ILE A 83 14.15 -18.13 -31.03
CA ILE A 83 15.20 -17.13 -31.22
C ILE A 83 16.35 -17.25 -30.23
N SER A 84 16.17 -17.97 -29.11
CA SER A 84 17.21 -18.16 -28.09
C SER A 84 18.42 -18.95 -28.59
N ASP A 85 18.29 -19.67 -29.71
CA ASP A 85 19.41 -20.36 -30.34
C ASP A 85 20.40 -19.39 -31.03
N THR A 86 19.96 -18.17 -31.37
CA THR A 86 20.74 -17.19 -32.12
C THR A 86 20.90 -15.85 -31.43
N THR A 87 20.03 -15.52 -30.50
CA THR A 87 20.00 -14.22 -29.79
C THR A 87 19.85 -14.46 -28.29
N ASP A 88 20.62 -13.75 -27.47
CA ASP A 88 20.53 -13.82 -26.00
C ASP A 88 19.18 -13.28 -25.51
N VAL A 89 18.31 -14.12 -24.95
CA VAL A 89 16.98 -13.75 -24.44
C VAL A 89 17.02 -13.67 -22.91
N GLN A 90 16.81 -12.48 -22.36
CA GLN A 90 16.93 -12.20 -20.92
C GLN A 90 15.71 -11.47 -20.33
N PRO A 91 15.10 -12.01 -19.23
CA PRO A 91 15.39 -13.32 -18.63
C PRO A 91 15.06 -14.46 -19.59
N SER A 92 15.51 -15.70 -19.24
CA SER A 92 15.26 -16.89 -20.07
C SER A 92 13.78 -17.05 -20.44
N TRP A 93 13.50 -17.49 -21.65
CA TRP A 93 12.14 -17.78 -22.10
C TRP A 93 11.42 -18.80 -21.20
N LYS A 94 12.15 -19.73 -20.60
CA LYS A 94 11.60 -20.68 -19.60
C LYS A 94 11.07 -19.97 -18.37
N THR A 95 11.83 -19.02 -17.87
CA THR A 95 11.45 -18.16 -16.73
C THR A 95 10.22 -17.35 -17.06
N ILE A 96 10.19 -16.69 -18.22
CA ILE A 96 9.04 -15.89 -18.65
C ILE A 96 7.80 -16.79 -18.77
N ARG A 97 7.90 -17.97 -19.40
CA ARG A 97 6.81 -18.93 -19.55
C ARG A 97 6.27 -19.41 -18.20
N THR A 98 7.15 -19.73 -17.25
CA THR A 98 6.75 -20.15 -15.91
C THR A 98 6.02 -19.04 -15.16
N ILE A 99 6.49 -17.78 -15.29
CA ILE A 99 5.92 -16.64 -14.58
C ILE A 99 4.61 -16.15 -15.20
N GLN A 100 4.43 -16.32 -16.52
CA GLN A 100 3.17 -16.01 -17.20
C GLN A 100 1.96 -16.76 -16.62
N ASP A 101 2.14 -18.00 -16.19
CA ASP A 101 1.15 -18.79 -15.50
C ASP A 101 1.35 -18.70 -13.99
N LYS A 102 0.47 -17.96 -13.32
CA LYS A 102 0.58 -17.69 -11.88
C LYS A 102 0.56 -18.98 -11.03
N TYR A 103 -0.16 -20.01 -11.47
CA TYR A 103 -0.18 -21.29 -10.78
C TYR A 103 1.15 -22.05 -10.97
N MET A 104 1.67 -22.11 -12.21
CA MET A 104 2.99 -22.71 -12.47
C MET A 104 4.10 -21.99 -11.70
N GLN A 105 4.02 -20.66 -11.58
CA GLN A 105 4.95 -19.89 -10.74
C GLN A 105 4.91 -20.38 -9.28
N LYS A 106 3.70 -20.53 -8.69
CA LYS A 106 3.53 -21.02 -7.31
C LYS A 106 4.08 -22.43 -7.13
N GLU A 107 3.77 -23.33 -8.05
CA GLU A 107 4.31 -24.71 -8.01
C GLU A 107 5.83 -24.74 -8.12
N HIS A 108 6.39 -23.90 -9.02
CA HIS A 108 7.85 -23.80 -9.18
C HIS A 108 8.52 -23.34 -7.88
N LEU A 109 7.99 -22.27 -7.26
CA LEU A 109 8.49 -21.78 -5.97
C LEU A 109 8.38 -22.82 -4.86
N ALA A 110 7.24 -23.49 -4.73
CA ALA A 110 7.01 -24.52 -3.73
C ALA A 110 7.96 -25.71 -3.89
N LYS A 111 8.23 -26.16 -5.14
CA LYS A 111 9.21 -27.23 -5.43
C LYS A 111 10.63 -26.88 -5.00
N HIS A 112 10.98 -25.60 -4.96
CA HIS A 112 12.28 -25.12 -4.50
C HIS A 112 12.28 -24.70 -3.02
N GLY A 113 11.22 -25.00 -2.27
CA GLY A 113 11.15 -24.70 -0.84
C GLY A 113 10.91 -23.24 -0.51
N VAL A 114 10.52 -22.41 -1.49
CA VAL A 114 10.23 -20.99 -1.30
C VAL A 114 8.81 -20.82 -0.76
N ALA A 115 8.67 -20.08 0.35
CA ALA A 115 7.40 -19.89 1.03
C ALA A 115 6.42 -19.07 0.16
N THR A 116 5.26 -19.65 -0.14
CA THR A 116 4.15 -19.05 -0.87
C THR A 116 2.82 -19.55 -0.31
N ALA A 117 1.73 -18.84 -0.55
CA ALA A 117 0.42 -19.30 -0.12
C ALA A 117 0.05 -20.63 -0.80
N GLN A 118 -0.52 -21.57 -0.04
CA GLN A 118 -0.98 -22.85 -0.57
C GLN A 118 -1.99 -22.62 -1.70
N SER A 119 -1.83 -23.32 -2.82
CA SER A 119 -2.67 -23.14 -4.00
C SER A 119 -3.06 -24.47 -4.64
N LEU A 120 -4.19 -24.50 -5.33
CA LEU A 120 -4.72 -25.65 -6.04
C LEU A 120 -5.23 -25.24 -7.42
N ALA A 121 -4.81 -25.93 -8.48
CA ALA A 121 -5.41 -25.76 -9.80
C ALA A 121 -6.85 -26.27 -9.79
N LEU A 122 -7.74 -25.57 -10.49
CA LEU A 122 -9.07 -26.08 -10.78
C LEU A 122 -9.03 -26.82 -12.13
N GLY A 123 -9.52 -28.06 -12.16
CA GLY A 123 -9.62 -28.85 -13.40
C GLY A 123 -10.62 -28.26 -14.40
N SER A 124 -11.64 -27.55 -13.90
CA SER A 124 -12.62 -26.80 -14.69
C SER A 124 -13.15 -25.61 -13.88
N ALA A 125 -13.73 -24.63 -14.56
CA ALA A 125 -14.42 -23.49 -13.92
C ALA A 125 -15.83 -23.93 -13.44
N SER A 126 -15.90 -24.86 -12.47
CA SER A 126 -17.15 -25.41 -11.95
C SER A 126 -17.27 -25.25 -10.44
N ALA A 127 -18.51 -25.26 -9.95
CA ALA A 127 -18.78 -25.17 -8.51
C ALA A 127 -18.24 -26.40 -7.75
N GLU A 128 -18.19 -27.57 -8.40
CA GLU A 128 -17.67 -28.81 -7.82
C GLU A 128 -16.16 -28.72 -7.55
N GLU A 129 -15.40 -28.19 -8.51
CA GLU A 129 -13.96 -27.98 -8.37
C GLU A 129 -13.65 -26.91 -7.31
N LEU A 130 -14.47 -25.85 -7.25
CA LEU A 130 -14.34 -24.80 -6.24
C LEU A 130 -14.70 -25.32 -4.83
N GLU A 131 -15.67 -26.24 -4.71
CA GLU A 131 -16.00 -26.91 -3.46
C GLU A 131 -14.84 -27.80 -2.98
N LYS A 132 -14.19 -28.58 -3.87
CA LYS A 132 -12.98 -29.35 -3.52
C LYS A 132 -11.85 -28.47 -3.03
N ALA A 133 -11.65 -27.32 -3.70
CA ALA A 133 -10.65 -26.35 -3.28
C ALA A 133 -10.99 -25.75 -1.90
N ALA A 134 -12.27 -25.42 -1.65
CA ALA A 134 -12.73 -24.91 -0.35
C ALA A 134 -12.59 -25.93 0.78
N GLN A 135 -12.81 -27.23 0.50
CA GLN A 135 -12.57 -28.30 1.49
C GLN A 135 -11.09 -28.45 1.86
N THR A 136 -10.19 -28.22 0.91
CA THR A 136 -8.75 -28.40 1.12
C THR A 136 -8.10 -27.15 1.74
N LEU A 137 -8.43 -25.96 1.22
CA LEU A 137 -7.79 -24.70 1.60
C LEU A 137 -8.52 -23.95 2.73
N GLY A 138 -9.80 -24.29 2.95
CA GLY A 138 -10.71 -23.55 3.81
C GLY A 138 -11.29 -22.30 3.13
N LEU A 139 -12.29 -21.69 3.78
CA LEU A 139 -12.85 -20.38 3.41
C LEU A 139 -12.49 -19.35 4.50
N PRO A 140 -12.23 -18.09 4.13
CA PRO A 140 -12.19 -17.57 2.75
C PRO A 140 -10.99 -18.07 1.94
N LEU A 141 -11.12 -18.04 0.61
CA LEU A 141 -10.02 -18.28 -0.33
C LEU A 141 -10.03 -17.23 -1.47
N MET A 142 -8.93 -17.14 -2.21
CA MET A 142 -8.85 -16.30 -3.39
C MET A 142 -8.93 -17.16 -4.65
N LEU A 143 -9.94 -16.93 -5.48
CA LEU A 143 -10.02 -17.51 -6.83
C LEU A 143 -9.26 -16.61 -7.79
N LYS A 144 -8.37 -17.18 -8.60
CA LYS A 144 -7.48 -16.43 -9.51
C LYS A 144 -7.45 -17.03 -10.91
N SER A 145 -7.35 -16.16 -11.92
CA SER A 145 -6.98 -16.57 -13.28
C SER A 145 -5.50 -16.90 -13.34
N ARG A 146 -5.13 -18.00 -14.01
CA ARG A 146 -3.73 -18.43 -14.15
C ARG A 146 -2.91 -17.49 -15.03
N THR A 147 -3.55 -16.93 -16.07
CA THR A 147 -2.89 -16.05 -17.05
C THR A 147 -3.63 -14.72 -17.21
N GLU A 148 -2.97 -13.72 -17.77
CA GLU A 148 -3.53 -12.39 -18.07
C GLU A 148 -4.15 -11.66 -16.87
N ALA A 149 -3.67 -11.93 -15.65
CA ALA A 149 -4.06 -11.26 -14.43
C ALA A 149 -3.06 -10.14 -14.10
N TYR A 150 -3.56 -8.91 -13.89
CA TYR A 150 -2.77 -7.73 -13.52
C TYR A 150 -3.64 -6.67 -12.83
N ASP A 151 -3.05 -5.84 -11.98
CA ASP A 151 -3.74 -4.75 -11.26
C ASP A 151 -5.08 -5.21 -10.63
N GLY A 152 -5.09 -6.39 -9.97
CA GLY A 152 -6.27 -7.00 -9.34
C GLY A 152 -7.30 -7.62 -10.29
N ARG A 153 -7.16 -7.46 -11.59
CA ARG A 153 -7.99 -8.16 -12.58
C ARG A 153 -7.62 -9.64 -12.60
N GLY A 154 -8.64 -10.50 -12.59
CA GLY A 154 -8.43 -11.94 -12.54
C GLY A 154 -8.34 -12.50 -11.11
N ASN A 155 -8.69 -11.73 -10.08
CA ASN A 155 -8.79 -12.18 -8.69
C ASN A 155 -10.21 -11.97 -8.16
N TYR A 156 -10.75 -12.95 -7.42
CA TYR A 156 -12.06 -12.86 -6.78
C TYR A 156 -12.00 -13.46 -5.37
N PRO A 157 -12.33 -12.70 -4.30
CA PRO A 157 -12.37 -13.21 -2.94
C PRO A 157 -13.64 -14.04 -2.72
N VAL A 158 -13.47 -15.33 -2.49
CA VAL A 158 -14.56 -16.27 -2.16
C VAL A 158 -14.64 -16.40 -0.65
N LYS A 159 -15.63 -15.77 -0.05
CA LYS A 159 -15.79 -15.73 1.41
C LYS A 159 -16.66 -16.86 1.93
N SER A 160 -17.66 -17.26 1.15
CA SER A 160 -18.61 -18.33 1.46
C SER A 160 -18.98 -19.10 0.19
N ARG A 161 -19.70 -20.22 0.35
CA ARG A 161 -20.20 -21.01 -0.78
C ARG A 161 -21.21 -20.24 -1.65
N GLU A 162 -21.87 -19.26 -1.11
CA GLU A 162 -22.81 -18.38 -1.82
C GLU A 162 -22.10 -17.55 -2.90
N ASP A 163 -20.80 -17.28 -2.72
CA ASP A 163 -19.99 -16.52 -3.67
C ASP A 163 -19.59 -17.34 -4.91
N PHE A 164 -19.70 -18.68 -4.89
CA PHE A 164 -19.17 -19.56 -5.94
C PHE A 164 -19.68 -19.19 -7.33
N LYS A 165 -20.99 -19.03 -7.46
CA LYS A 165 -21.60 -18.69 -8.74
C LYS A 165 -21.08 -17.36 -9.28
N VAL A 166 -21.07 -16.34 -8.45
CA VAL A 166 -20.63 -14.98 -8.83
C VAL A 166 -19.13 -14.96 -9.14
N ALA A 167 -18.30 -15.68 -8.37
CA ALA A 167 -16.87 -15.80 -8.60
C ALA A 167 -16.56 -16.47 -9.95
N LEU A 168 -17.27 -17.56 -10.26
CA LEU A 168 -17.11 -18.28 -11.53
C LEU A 168 -17.64 -17.46 -12.71
N GLU A 169 -18.74 -16.72 -12.56
CA GLU A 169 -19.22 -15.79 -13.60
C GLU A 169 -18.22 -14.65 -13.85
N ALA A 170 -17.59 -14.13 -12.80
CA ALA A 170 -16.63 -13.04 -12.90
C ALA A 170 -15.30 -13.45 -13.57
N LEU A 171 -14.80 -14.65 -13.27
CA LEU A 171 -13.47 -15.10 -13.70
C LEU A 171 -13.51 -16.27 -14.70
N GLY A 172 -14.62 -16.97 -14.83
CA GLY A 172 -14.79 -18.16 -15.65
C GLY A 172 -14.65 -17.88 -17.15
N GLY A 173 -15.50 -18.46 -17.94
CA GLY A 173 -15.36 -18.50 -19.39
C GLY A 173 -14.32 -19.55 -19.79
N ASN A 174 -13.48 -19.25 -20.78
CA ASN A 174 -12.44 -20.18 -21.27
C ASN A 174 -11.09 -20.06 -20.50
N LYS A 175 -11.07 -19.45 -19.30
CA LYS A 175 -9.83 -19.26 -18.55
C LYS A 175 -9.55 -20.40 -17.59
N MET A 176 -8.30 -20.81 -17.50
CA MET A 176 -7.82 -21.71 -16.45
C MET A 176 -7.77 -20.95 -15.13
N LEU A 177 -8.32 -21.55 -14.09
CA LEU A 177 -8.39 -20.97 -12.74
C LEU A 177 -7.58 -21.77 -11.74
N TYR A 178 -7.21 -21.12 -10.64
CA TYR A 178 -6.67 -21.77 -9.45
C TYR A 178 -7.21 -21.08 -8.19
N ALA A 179 -7.28 -21.82 -7.12
CA ALA A 179 -7.62 -21.31 -5.79
C ALA A 179 -6.36 -21.15 -4.94
N GLU A 180 -6.30 -20.09 -4.16
CA GLU A 180 -5.21 -19.81 -3.24
C GLU A 180 -5.78 -19.61 -1.84
N LYS A 181 -5.14 -20.21 -0.83
CA LYS A 181 -5.51 -20.03 0.57
C LYS A 181 -5.42 -18.55 0.94
N TRP A 182 -6.46 -18.05 1.61
CA TRP A 182 -6.50 -16.67 2.05
C TRP A 182 -5.33 -16.35 2.98
N ALA A 183 -4.52 -15.38 2.59
CA ALA A 183 -3.44 -14.85 3.43
C ALA A 183 -3.97 -13.67 4.24
N ASN A 184 -4.05 -13.83 5.56
CA ASN A 184 -4.41 -12.73 6.46
C ASN A 184 -3.16 -11.89 6.76
N PHE A 185 -2.73 -11.08 5.80
CA PHE A 185 -1.53 -10.27 5.93
C PHE A 185 -1.79 -8.93 6.62
N ARG A 186 -0.79 -8.40 7.33
CA ARG A 186 -0.80 -7.07 7.93
C ARG A 186 -0.19 -6.00 7.02
N MET A 187 0.62 -6.41 6.04
CA MET A 187 1.33 -5.51 5.13
C MET A 187 1.70 -6.22 3.84
N GLU A 188 1.69 -5.48 2.74
CA GLU A 188 2.28 -5.91 1.48
C GLU A 188 3.66 -5.30 1.33
N LEU A 189 4.63 -6.13 0.96
CA LEU A 189 6.01 -5.75 0.74
C LEU A 189 6.44 -6.09 -0.68
N ALA A 190 7.41 -5.34 -1.20
CA ALA A 190 8.06 -5.64 -2.45
C ALA A 190 9.59 -5.55 -2.31
N VAL A 191 10.29 -6.40 -3.03
CA VAL A 191 11.74 -6.37 -3.17
C VAL A 191 12.09 -6.50 -4.64
N MET A 192 12.83 -5.53 -5.16
CA MET A 192 13.44 -5.68 -6.49
C MET A 192 14.70 -6.53 -6.35
N VAL A 193 14.81 -7.56 -7.16
CA VAL A 193 15.95 -8.49 -7.17
C VAL A 193 16.65 -8.41 -8.51
N VAL A 194 17.97 -8.35 -8.49
CA VAL A 194 18.80 -8.37 -9.69
C VAL A 194 19.54 -9.68 -9.77
N LYS A 195 19.30 -10.43 -10.82
CA LYS A 195 20.07 -11.65 -11.13
C LYS A 195 21.08 -11.36 -12.24
N THR A 196 22.34 -11.44 -11.91
CA THR A 196 23.46 -11.40 -12.86
C THR A 196 23.88 -12.82 -13.23
N LYS A 197 24.91 -12.98 -14.03
CA LYS A 197 25.49 -14.28 -14.36
C LYS A 197 25.90 -15.07 -13.12
N ASP A 198 26.47 -14.39 -12.12
CA ASP A 198 27.13 -15.04 -10.98
C ASP A 198 26.52 -14.71 -9.63
N LYS A 199 25.62 -13.73 -9.54
CA LYS A 199 25.08 -13.19 -8.28
C LYS A 199 23.57 -12.97 -8.34
N VAL A 200 22.94 -13.05 -7.16
CA VAL A 200 21.57 -12.62 -6.94
C VAL A 200 21.59 -11.55 -5.86
N LEU A 201 21.28 -10.32 -6.25
CA LEU A 201 21.36 -9.11 -5.42
C LEU A 201 19.96 -8.55 -5.19
N SER A 202 19.74 -7.78 -4.14
CA SER A 202 18.42 -7.20 -3.86
C SER A 202 18.50 -5.73 -3.48
N PHE A 203 17.51 -4.97 -3.93
CA PHE A 203 17.23 -3.65 -3.40
C PHE A 203 16.62 -3.73 -2.00
N PRO A 204 16.56 -2.60 -1.27
CA PRO A 204 15.88 -2.54 0.02
C PRO A 204 14.40 -2.93 -0.06
N THR A 205 13.89 -3.49 1.05
CA THR A 205 12.47 -3.83 1.17
C THR A 205 11.59 -2.59 1.16
N THR A 206 10.55 -2.62 0.38
CA THR A 206 9.59 -1.53 0.16
C THR A 206 8.21 -1.94 0.66
N GLU A 207 7.56 -1.09 1.45
CA GLU A 207 6.14 -1.21 1.76
C GLU A 207 5.32 -0.72 0.56
N THR A 208 4.30 -1.48 0.15
CA THR A 208 3.38 -1.11 -0.92
C THR A 208 1.96 -0.92 -0.39
N ILE A 209 1.37 0.23 -0.74
CA ILE A 209 -0.02 0.55 -0.40
C ILE A 209 -0.86 0.47 -1.67
N HIS A 210 -1.83 -0.44 -1.66
CA HIS A 210 -2.75 -0.62 -2.78
C HIS A 210 -4.12 0.02 -2.51
N GLU A 211 -4.69 0.59 -3.55
CA GLU A 211 -6.06 1.09 -3.56
C GLU A 211 -6.78 0.48 -4.76
N ASN A 212 -7.89 -0.23 -4.52
CA ASN A 212 -8.61 -1.00 -5.55
C ASN A 212 -7.68 -1.96 -6.33
N SER A 213 -6.76 -2.62 -5.62
CA SER A 213 -5.73 -3.54 -6.15
C SER A 213 -4.71 -2.89 -7.09
N ILE A 214 -4.63 -1.56 -7.15
CA ILE A 214 -3.61 -0.82 -7.90
C ILE A 214 -2.64 -0.19 -6.89
N CYS A 215 -1.35 -0.41 -7.07
CA CYS A 215 -0.33 0.22 -6.22
C CYS A 215 -0.47 1.75 -6.29
N LYS A 216 -0.74 2.39 -5.15
CA LYS A 216 -0.87 3.85 -5.02
C LYS A 216 0.42 4.48 -4.51
N LEU A 217 0.98 3.94 -3.45
CA LEU A 217 2.14 4.47 -2.74
C LEU A 217 3.15 3.38 -2.43
N THR A 218 4.41 3.76 -2.39
CA THR A 218 5.48 2.91 -1.83
C THR A 218 6.32 3.72 -0.83
N TYR A 219 6.81 3.04 0.20
CA TYR A 219 7.69 3.61 1.22
C TYR A 219 8.95 2.75 1.34
N THR A 220 10.10 3.34 1.14
CA THR A 220 11.39 2.63 1.25
C THR A 220 12.34 3.40 2.15
N PRO A 221 12.86 2.78 3.24
CA PRO A 221 12.58 1.41 3.71
C PRO A 221 11.13 1.23 4.18
N ALA A 222 10.64 -0.01 4.21
CA ALA A 222 9.31 -0.36 4.70
C ALA A 222 9.09 0.11 6.15
N ARG A 223 7.97 0.80 6.42
CA ARG A 223 7.68 1.39 7.73
C ARG A 223 7.16 0.35 8.72
N GLY A 224 7.51 0.48 9.98
CA GLY A 224 7.02 -0.44 11.04
C GLY A 224 7.45 -1.89 10.87
N VAL A 225 8.52 -2.13 10.11
CA VAL A 225 9.13 -3.44 9.89
C VAL A 225 10.49 -3.48 10.57
N SER A 226 10.74 -4.51 11.37
CA SER A 226 12.03 -4.66 12.05
C SER A 226 13.17 -4.95 11.06
N TYR A 227 14.41 -4.65 11.48
CA TYR A 227 15.59 -4.98 10.68
C TYR A 227 15.62 -6.46 10.30
N THR A 228 15.32 -7.36 11.25
CA THR A 228 15.29 -8.81 11.02
C THR A 228 14.28 -9.23 9.95
N VAL A 229 13.09 -8.63 9.95
CA VAL A 229 12.06 -8.91 8.95
C VAL A 229 12.47 -8.37 7.58
N ASN A 230 13.10 -7.18 7.52
CA ASN A 230 13.65 -6.64 6.28
C ASN A 230 14.70 -7.57 5.66
N GLU A 231 15.66 -8.07 6.46
CA GLU A 231 16.67 -9.03 5.99
C GLU A 231 16.04 -10.35 5.51
N LYS A 232 15.06 -10.87 6.24
CA LYS A 232 14.31 -12.06 5.83
C LYS A 232 13.56 -11.84 4.52
N ALA A 233 12.93 -10.67 4.32
CA ALA A 233 12.22 -10.35 3.08
C ALA A 233 13.16 -10.30 1.88
N GLN A 234 14.33 -9.67 2.03
CA GLN A 234 15.34 -9.63 0.99
C GLN A 234 15.93 -11.01 0.69
N ALA A 235 16.21 -11.80 1.73
CA ALA A 235 16.71 -13.17 1.58
C ALA A 235 15.69 -14.05 0.84
N LEU A 236 14.42 -14.05 1.28
CA LEU A 236 13.34 -14.81 0.63
C LEU A 236 13.15 -14.39 -0.84
N ALA A 237 13.25 -13.09 -1.14
CA ALA A 237 13.17 -12.60 -2.51
C ALA A 237 14.34 -13.07 -3.37
N ARG A 238 15.58 -13.05 -2.85
CA ARG A 238 16.76 -13.60 -3.54
C ARG A 238 16.64 -15.10 -3.79
N ASP A 239 16.22 -15.87 -2.79
CA ASP A 239 16.01 -17.31 -2.90
C ASP A 239 14.94 -17.62 -3.96
N ALA A 240 13.84 -16.85 -3.99
CA ALA A 240 12.79 -17.00 -4.97
C ALA A 240 13.27 -16.74 -6.41
N VAL A 241 14.12 -15.74 -6.61
CA VAL A 241 14.65 -15.43 -7.95
C VAL A 241 15.82 -16.38 -8.33
N ALA A 242 16.54 -16.89 -7.36
CA ALA A 242 17.65 -17.83 -7.60
C ALA A 242 17.20 -19.08 -8.35
N CYS A 243 15.96 -19.57 -8.13
CA CYS A 243 15.45 -20.78 -8.78
C CYS A 243 15.00 -20.56 -10.24
N PHE A 244 14.96 -19.33 -10.75
CA PHE A 244 14.69 -19.06 -12.16
C PHE A 244 15.96 -18.93 -13.00
N GLU A 245 15.87 -19.22 -14.30
CA GLU A 245 16.98 -19.09 -15.25
C GLU A 245 17.04 -17.67 -15.85
N GLY A 246 18.26 -17.28 -16.28
CA GLY A 246 18.49 -15.99 -16.95
C GLY A 246 18.86 -14.85 -16.02
N LYS A 247 19.03 -13.66 -16.60
CA LYS A 247 19.56 -12.45 -15.96
C LYS A 247 18.55 -11.31 -16.10
N GLY A 248 18.64 -10.31 -15.21
CA GLY A 248 17.80 -9.13 -15.23
C GLY A 248 17.25 -8.76 -13.86
N VAL A 249 16.34 -7.81 -13.86
CA VAL A 249 15.60 -7.41 -12.64
C VAL A 249 14.28 -8.17 -12.56
N PHE A 250 13.94 -8.55 -11.35
CA PHE A 250 12.69 -9.22 -11.00
C PHE A 250 11.99 -8.41 -9.90
N GLY A 251 10.73 -8.10 -10.09
CA GLY A 251 9.89 -7.53 -9.04
C GLY A 251 9.24 -8.64 -8.23
N VAL A 252 9.57 -8.74 -6.94
CA VAL A 252 9.04 -9.76 -6.04
C VAL A 252 8.07 -9.11 -5.06
N GLU A 253 6.81 -9.48 -5.12
CA GLU A 253 5.76 -9.05 -4.18
C GLU A 253 5.49 -10.13 -3.14
N MET A 254 5.29 -9.72 -1.89
CA MET A 254 5.10 -10.63 -0.78
C MET A 254 4.14 -10.10 0.27
N PHE A 255 3.53 -11.01 1.00
CA PHE A 255 2.70 -10.73 2.16
C PHE A 255 3.49 -10.92 3.46
N LEU A 256 3.41 -9.93 4.34
CA LEU A 256 3.89 -10.03 5.71
C LEU A 256 2.70 -10.34 6.64
N LEU A 257 2.73 -11.52 7.25
CA LEU A 257 1.69 -11.98 8.17
C LEU A 257 1.86 -11.36 9.58
N PRO A 258 0.85 -11.42 10.45
CA PRO A 258 0.91 -10.87 11.81
C PRO A 258 2.02 -11.46 12.69
N ASP A 259 2.43 -12.71 12.44
CA ASP A 259 3.48 -13.45 13.14
C ASP A 259 4.88 -13.28 12.52
N ASP A 260 5.06 -12.25 11.67
CA ASP A 260 6.28 -11.96 10.93
C ASP A 260 6.70 -13.03 9.91
N GLN A 261 5.83 -13.99 9.58
CA GLN A 261 6.04 -14.86 8.43
C GLN A 261 5.87 -14.11 7.12
N LEU A 262 6.65 -14.50 6.11
CA LEU A 262 6.64 -13.93 4.77
C LEU A 262 6.19 -14.97 3.75
N LEU A 263 5.30 -14.59 2.85
CA LEU A 263 4.85 -15.42 1.74
C LEU A 263 5.02 -14.67 0.43
N ILE A 264 5.66 -15.29 -0.57
CA ILE A 264 5.70 -14.72 -1.92
C ILE A 264 4.28 -14.70 -2.48
N ASN A 265 3.83 -13.51 -2.89
CA ASN A 265 2.57 -13.33 -3.62
C ASN A 265 2.79 -13.62 -5.11
N GLU A 266 3.62 -12.82 -5.77
CA GLU A 266 3.94 -13.00 -7.18
C GLU A 266 5.32 -12.43 -7.54
N ILE A 267 5.83 -12.85 -8.71
CA ILE A 267 7.08 -12.37 -9.27
C ILE A 267 6.81 -11.88 -10.70
N ALA A 268 7.38 -10.72 -11.05
CA ALA A 268 7.43 -10.22 -12.41
C ALA A 268 8.87 -10.34 -12.94
N PRO A 269 9.11 -10.88 -14.15
CA PRO A 269 10.45 -11.11 -14.69
C PRO A 269 11.02 -9.86 -15.38
N ARG A 270 10.85 -8.69 -14.78
CA ARG A 270 11.18 -7.37 -15.32
C ARG A 270 11.20 -6.30 -14.24
N PRO A 271 11.69 -5.08 -14.52
CA PRO A 271 11.47 -3.94 -13.64
C PRO A 271 9.99 -3.78 -13.26
N HIS A 272 9.72 -3.37 -12.04
CA HIS A 272 8.37 -3.34 -11.48
C HIS A 272 7.99 -1.95 -10.96
N ASN A 273 6.69 -1.66 -10.94
CA ASN A 273 6.16 -0.38 -10.48
C ASN A 273 6.58 -0.04 -9.04
N SER A 274 6.60 -1.02 -8.14
CA SER A 274 7.05 -0.83 -6.76
C SER A 274 8.54 -0.48 -6.63
N GLY A 275 9.33 -0.64 -7.70
CA GLY A 275 10.75 -0.30 -7.77
C GLY A 275 11.05 1.07 -8.41
N HIS A 276 10.05 1.87 -8.79
CA HIS A 276 10.29 3.18 -9.42
C HIS A 276 11.07 4.15 -8.53
N TYR A 277 10.88 4.07 -7.21
CA TYR A 277 11.64 4.86 -6.24
C TYR A 277 13.16 4.75 -6.41
N THR A 278 13.65 3.65 -7.01
CA THR A 278 15.08 3.41 -7.20
C THR A 278 15.75 4.41 -8.13
N ILE A 279 14.99 5.14 -8.94
CA ILE A 279 15.52 6.14 -9.87
C ILE A 279 16.21 7.26 -9.10
N GLU A 280 15.55 7.80 -8.07
CA GLU A 280 16.08 8.86 -7.22
C GLU A 280 16.68 8.33 -5.92
N GLY A 281 16.09 7.27 -5.35
CA GLY A 281 16.38 6.78 -4.01
C GLY A 281 17.60 5.88 -3.90
N CYS A 282 18.10 5.28 -4.99
CA CYS A 282 19.25 4.38 -4.96
C CYS A 282 20.44 4.90 -5.79
N TYR A 283 21.63 4.33 -5.59
CA TYR A 283 22.81 4.68 -6.42
C TYR A 283 22.64 4.19 -7.84
N VAL A 284 22.04 3.01 -8.03
CA VAL A 284 21.73 2.40 -9.32
C VAL A 284 20.22 2.13 -9.36
N SER A 285 19.53 2.65 -10.38
CA SER A 285 18.10 2.38 -10.54
C SER A 285 17.83 0.93 -10.98
N GLN A 286 16.63 0.42 -10.76
CA GLN A 286 16.24 -0.90 -11.25
C GLN A 286 16.42 -1.05 -12.78
N TYR A 287 16.27 0.03 -13.53
CA TYR A 287 16.44 0.03 -14.99
C TYR A 287 17.89 -0.07 -15.39
N LEU A 288 18.75 0.72 -14.75
CA LEU A 288 20.19 0.64 -14.96
C LEU A 288 20.75 -0.71 -14.49
N ALA A 289 20.26 -1.25 -13.35
CA ALA A 289 20.61 -2.57 -12.86
C ALA A 289 20.18 -3.68 -13.82
N HIS A 290 18.99 -3.55 -14.45
CA HIS A 290 18.52 -4.49 -15.47
C HIS A 290 19.46 -4.51 -16.68
N LEU A 291 19.81 -3.33 -17.24
CA LEU A 291 20.76 -3.22 -18.35
C LEU A 291 22.13 -3.81 -17.98
N ARG A 292 22.66 -3.48 -16.79
CA ARG A 292 23.93 -4.03 -16.31
C ARG A 292 23.90 -5.56 -16.23
N ALA A 293 22.81 -6.12 -15.69
CA ALA A 293 22.65 -7.56 -15.55
C ALA A 293 22.60 -8.28 -16.90
N ILE A 294 21.77 -7.81 -17.84
CA ILE A 294 21.60 -8.47 -19.15
C ILE A 294 22.79 -8.28 -20.08
N LEU A 295 23.58 -7.22 -19.88
CA LEU A 295 24.78 -6.90 -20.67
C LEU A 295 26.09 -7.37 -20.01
N ASP A 296 26.00 -8.15 -18.91
CA ASP A 296 27.13 -8.66 -18.13
C ASP A 296 28.10 -7.58 -17.61
N MET A 297 27.54 -6.41 -17.27
CA MET A 297 28.30 -5.31 -16.65
C MET A 297 28.41 -5.54 -15.12
N PRO A 298 29.52 -5.14 -14.48
CA PRO A 298 29.71 -5.29 -13.04
C PRO A 298 28.61 -4.65 -12.21
N LEU A 299 28.14 -5.36 -11.19
CA LEU A 299 27.17 -4.88 -10.21
C LEU A 299 27.42 -5.57 -8.87
N GLU A 300 27.41 -4.80 -7.79
CA GLU A 300 27.60 -5.27 -6.42
C GLU A 300 26.40 -4.91 -5.53
N GLN A 301 26.25 -5.58 -4.38
CA GLN A 301 25.15 -5.32 -3.46
C GLN A 301 25.11 -3.85 -2.99
N LYS A 302 26.26 -3.26 -2.70
CA LYS A 302 26.38 -1.85 -2.28
C LYS A 302 25.87 -0.84 -3.31
N ASP A 303 25.85 -1.21 -4.60
CA ASP A 303 25.38 -0.32 -5.67
C ASP A 303 23.85 -0.19 -5.66
N LEU A 304 23.16 -1.13 -5.00
CA LEU A 304 21.69 -1.16 -4.88
C LEU A 304 21.18 -0.55 -3.56
N GLU A 305 22.07 -0.03 -2.73
CA GLU A 305 21.70 0.57 -1.45
C GLU A 305 20.86 1.83 -1.63
N LEU A 306 20.01 2.07 -0.63
CA LEU A 306 19.21 3.29 -0.54
C LEU A 306 20.11 4.48 -0.16
N ARG A 307 20.01 5.56 -0.89
CA ARG A 307 20.71 6.83 -0.58
C ARG A 307 19.99 7.61 0.52
N GLU A 308 18.66 7.68 0.38
CA GLU A 308 17.77 8.39 1.30
C GLU A 308 16.41 7.70 1.36
N PRO A 309 15.71 7.74 2.49
CA PRO A 309 14.31 7.33 2.56
C PRO A 309 13.50 7.94 1.43
N SER A 310 12.71 7.08 0.75
CA SER A 310 12.03 7.44 -0.50
C SER A 310 10.56 7.07 -0.44
N ILE A 311 9.70 7.92 -0.98
CA ILE A 311 8.27 7.66 -1.17
C ILE A 311 7.93 7.88 -2.64
N MET A 312 7.29 6.90 -3.27
CA MET A 312 6.77 7.02 -4.62
C MET A 312 5.24 7.01 -4.60
N LEU A 313 4.61 7.95 -5.28
CA LEU A 313 3.17 8.01 -5.51
C LEU A 313 2.89 7.84 -7.01
N ASN A 314 2.06 6.85 -7.36
CA ASN A 314 1.58 6.69 -8.72
C ASN A 314 0.55 7.78 -9.09
N ILE A 315 0.72 8.39 -10.24
CA ILE A 315 -0.26 9.28 -10.86
C ILE A 315 -1.22 8.42 -11.68
N LEU A 316 -2.41 8.20 -11.16
CA LEU A 316 -3.46 7.45 -11.84
C LEU A 316 -4.35 8.41 -12.63
N GLY A 317 -4.81 7.99 -13.80
CA GLY A 317 -5.80 8.71 -14.58
C GLY A 317 -7.13 8.78 -13.82
N GLY A 318 -7.71 9.97 -13.75
CA GLY A 318 -9.03 10.26 -13.21
C GLY A 318 -10.12 10.22 -14.28
N ASN A 319 -11.23 10.93 -14.03
CA ASN A 319 -12.36 11.03 -14.95
C ASN A 319 -12.10 12.02 -16.11
N GLU A 320 -11.22 13.01 -15.89
CA GLU A 320 -10.90 14.03 -16.88
C GLU A 320 -9.64 13.66 -17.67
N PRO A 321 -9.59 14.00 -18.98
CA PRO A 321 -8.46 13.64 -19.85
C PRO A 321 -7.10 14.18 -19.41
N ASP A 322 -7.08 15.29 -18.65
CA ASP A 322 -5.89 15.99 -18.15
C ASP A 322 -5.65 15.79 -16.65
N SER A 323 -6.43 14.94 -15.98
CA SER A 323 -6.37 14.73 -14.52
C SER A 323 -4.96 14.43 -14.01
N HIS A 324 -4.16 13.69 -14.77
CA HIS A 324 -2.77 13.38 -14.42
C HIS A 324 -1.85 14.61 -14.44
N LEU A 325 -2.13 15.58 -15.32
CA LEU A 325 -1.38 16.83 -15.39
C LEU A 325 -1.65 17.74 -14.19
N LYS A 326 -2.88 17.71 -13.66
CA LYS A 326 -3.22 18.44 -12.43
C LYS A 326 -2.41 17.95 -11.25
N VAL A 327 -2.27 16.62 -11.10
CA VAL A 327 -1.43 16.01 -10.05
C VAL A 327 0.05 16.37 -10.25
N ALA A 328 0.55 16.32 -11.48
CA ALA A 328 1.92 16.73 -11.81
C ALA A 328 2.17 18.21 -11.48
N ASN A 329 1.23 19.10 -11.80
CA ASN A 329 1.31 20.52 -11.46
C ASN A 329 1.30 20.77 -9.95
N GLU A 330 0.53 20.00 -9.17
CA GLU A 330 0.56 20.06 -7.71
C GLU A 330 1.94 19.66 -7.17
N ALA A 331 2.49 18.55 -7.66
CA ALA A 331 3.82 18.09 -7.31
C ALA A 331 4.92 19.10 -7.69
N ALA A 332 4.80 19.77 -8.84
CA ALA A 332 5.76 20.75 -9.34
C ALA A 332 5.87 22.02 -8.46
N LYS A 333 4.95 22.25 -7.53
CA LYS A 333 5.07 23.34 -6.54
C LYS A 333 6.25 23.14 -5.59
N ASN A 334 6.78 21.92 -5.49
CA ASN A 334 7.98 21.61 -4.73
C ASN A 334 9.06 21.04 -5.66
N ALA A 335 10.11 21.81 -5.93
CA ALA A 335 11.19 21.42 -6.84
C ALA A 335 12.00 20.18 -6.40
N ARG A 336 11.83 19.71 -5.17
CA ARG A 336 12.46 18.48 -4.66
C ARG A 336 11.64 17.23 -4.95
N ILE A 337 10.47 17.34 -5.55
CA ILE A 337 9.65 16.22 -5.99
C ILE A 337 10.01 15.88 -7.44
N ALA A 338 10.55 14.71 -7.68
CA ALA A 338 10.79 14.20 -9.04
C ALA A 338 9.45 13.78 -9.67
N ILE A 339 9.24 14.15 -10.92
CA ILE A 339 7.98 13.90 -11.66
C ILE A 339 8.30 13.12 -12.94
N HIS A 340 7.68 11.96 -13.08
CA HIS A 340 7.81 11.10 -14.26
C HIS A 340 6.44 10.93 -14.94
N LEU A 341 6.25 11.57 -16.09
CA LEU A 341 5.06 11.38 -16.93
C LEU A 341 5.36 10.40 -18.06
N TYR A 342 4.43 9.48 -18.31
CA TYR A 342 4.67 8.36 -19.22
C TYR A 342 4.30 8.63 -20.69
N GLY A 343 3.88 9.84 -21.06
CA GLY A 343 3.56 10.19 -22.44
C GLY A 343 2.41 9.39 -23.08
N LYS A 344 1.46 8.88 -22.27
CA LYS A 344 0.37 8.01 -22.74
C LYS A 344 -0.84 8.75 -23.33
N GLY A 345 -0.72 10.06 -23.57
CA GLY A 345 -1.81 10.90 -24.05
C GLY A 345 -2.88 11.14 -22.99
N GLN A 346 -4.15 11.08 -23.36
CA GLN A 346 -5.26 11.36 -22.46
C GLN A 346 -5.37 10.33 -21.33
N ALA A 347 -5.68 10.81 -20.12
CA ALA A 347 -5.90 9.97 -18.96
C ALA A 347 -7.15 9.08 -19.15
N ARG A 348 -7.07 7.87 -18.62
CA ARG A 348 -8.21 6.96 -18.46
C ARG A 348 -8.25 6.51 -17.02
N LYS A 349 -9.43 6.44 -16.45
CA LYS A 349 -9.64 6.08 -15.04
C LYS A 349 -8.86 4.83 -14.63
N GLY A 350 -8.02 4.98 -13.60
CA GLY A 350 -7.18 3.90 -13.05
C GLY A 350 -5.94 3.53 -13.87
N ARG A 351 -5.73 4.14 -15.06
CA ARG A 351 -4.50 3.91 -15.84
C ARG A 351 -3.33 4.65 -15.20
N LYS A 352 -2.20 3.97 -15.00
CA LYS A 352 -0.96 4.59 -14.55
C LYS A 352 -0.43 5.55 -15.62
N MET A 353 -0.45 6.85 -15.34
CA MET A 353 -0.09 7.93 -16.27
C MET A 353 1.28 8.52 -15.96
N GLY A 354 1.79 8.32 -14.77
CA GLY A 354 3.05 8.82 -14.26
C GLY A 354 3.30 8.36 -12.84
N HIS A 355 4.36 8.85 -12.24
CA HIS A 355 4.62 8.77 -10.81
C HIS A 355 5.41 9.99 -10.34
N VAL A 356 5.39 10.23 -9.06
CA VAL A 356 6.28 11.19 -8.41
C VAL A 356 7.08 10.48 -7.33
N THR A 357 8.32 10.91 -7.13
CA THR A 357 9.22 10.39 -6.09
C THR A 357 9.74 11.51 -5.23
N VAL A 358 9.79 11.28 -3.93
CA VAL A 358 10.40 12.16 -2.94
C VAL A 358 11.48 11.39 -2.20
N CYS A 359 12.66 12.00 -2.06
CA CYS A 359 13.75 11.52 -1.22
C CYS A 359 14.09 12.59 -0.17
N ALA A 360 14.34 12.18 1.07
CA ALA A 360 14.71 13.08 2.15
C ALA A 360 15.57 12.37 3.21
N GLY A 361 16.28 13.13 4.01
CA GLY A 361 17.16 12.59 5.06
C GLY A 361 16.45 11.70 6.09
N THR A 362 15.13 11.89 6.26
CA THR A 362 14.27 11.04 7.10
C THR A 362 12.96 10.71 6.40
N MET A 363 12.34 9.57 6.77
CA MET A 363 11.01 9.20 6.26
C MET A 363 9.95 10.26 6.61
N ALA A 364 10.02 10.85 7.80
CA ALA A 364 9.08 11.89 8.24
C ALA A 364 9.16 13.16 7.36
N GLU A 365 10.37 13.55 6.95
CA GLU A 365 10.55 14.66 6.00
C GLU A 365 9.99 14.32 4.62
N ALA A 366 10.25 13.11 4.12
CA ALA A 366 9.70 12.63 2.86
C ALA A 366 8.16 12.63 2.89
N GLU A 367 7.55 12.12 3.97
CA GLU A 367 6.09 12.15 4.18
C GLU A 367 5.55 13.59 4.19
N ALA A 368 6.20 14.51 4.91
CA ALA A 368 5.77 15.91 4.95
C ALA A 368 5.83 16.59 3.57
N MET A 369 6.83 16.23 2.75
CA MET A 369 7.00 16.80 1.41
C MET A 369 5.96 16.31 0.43
N ILE A 370 5.59 15.02 0.46
CA ILE A 370 4.65 14.42 -0.50
C ILE A 370 3.18 14.60 -0.08
N GLN A 371 2.91 14.85 1.21
CA GLN A 371 1.55 14.91 1.76
C GLN A 371 0.61 15.87 1.00
N PRO A 372 1.02 17.09 0.59
CA PRO A 372 0.15 17.97 -0.20
C PRO A 372 -0.32 17.34 -1.52
N VAL A 373 0.54 16.55 -2.18
CA VAL A 373 0.18 15.85 -3.42
C VAL A 373 -0.78 14.70 -3.14
N ILE A 374 -0.58 13.97 -2.04
CA ILE A 374 -1.50 12.91 -1.60
C ILE A 374 -2.88 13.48 -1.30
N ASP A 375 -2.93 14.59 -0.53
CA ASP A 375 -4.18 15.28 -0.17
C ASP A 375 -4.92 15.77 -1.41
N PHE A 376 -4.20 16.30 -2.41
CA PHE A 376 -4.77 16.71 -3.69
C PHE A 376 -5.38 15.52 -4.44
N VAL A 377 -4.67 14.40 -4.57
CA VAL A 377 -5.18 13.17 -5.23
C VAL A 377 -6.41 12.62 -4.52
N ASP A 378 -6.44 12.66 -3.19
CA ASP A 378 -7.57 12.16 -2.41
C ASP A 378 -8.78 13.10 -2.43
N ALA A 379 -8.57 14.41 -2.60
CA ALA A 379 -9.64 15.41 -2.78
C ALA A 379 -10.31 15.35 -4.17
N GLU A 380 -9.56 15.01 -5.21
CA GLU A 380 -10.06 14.84 -6.59
C GLU A 380 -10.94 13.57 -6.79
N LYS A 381 -10.96 12.68 -5.82
CA LYS A 381 -11.84 11.51 -5.87
C LYS A 381 -13.29 11.97 -5.73
N PRO A 382 -14.21 11.56 -6.61
CA PRO A 382 -15.61 11.88 -6.45
C PRO A 382 -16.04 11.40 -5.05
N ARG A 383 -16.60 12.32 -4.26
CA ARG A 383 -17.36 11.94 -3.06
C ARG A 383 -18.55 11.12 -3.52
N ILE A 384 -18.30 9.82 -3.72
CA ILE A 384 -19.40 8.88 -3.89
C ILE A 384 -20.12 8.90 -2.56
N ALA A 385 -21.35 9.42 -2.57
CA ALA A 385 -22.33 9.15 -1.55
C ALA A 385 -22.60 7.64 -1.61
N SER A 386 -21.64 6.84 -1.17
CA SER A 386 -21.72 5.40 -1.16
C SER A 386 -21.98 4.93 0.25
N SER A 387 -23.07 4.26 0.37
CA SER A 387 -23.39 3.32 1.44
C SER A 387 -22.44 2.10 1.46
N LYS A 388 -21.14 2.31 1.27
CA LYS A 388 -20.05 1.40 1.64
C LYS A 388 -18.81 2.27 1.87
N LYS A 389 -18.62 2.70 3.14
CA LYS A 389 -17.34 3.19 3.64
C LYS A 389 -16.28 2.17 3.22
N SER A 390 -15.30 2.56 2.40
CA SER A 390 -13.99 1.91 2.45
C SER A 390 -13.62 1.93 3.93
N GLN A 391 -13.40 0.79 4.54
CA GLN A 391 -13.04 0.70 5.95
C GLN A 391 -11.60 1.22 6.05
N VAL A 392 -11.45 2.54 6.20
CA VAL A 392 -10.26 3.10 6.83
C VAL A 392 -10.24 2.42 8.20
N GLN A 393 -9.21 1.63 8.47
CA GLN A 393 -9.11 0.86 9.69
C GLN A 393 -9.17 1.83 10.88
N PRO A 394 -10.14 1.71 11.80
CA PRO A 394 -10.30 2.66 12.88
C PRO A 394 -9.10 2.57 13.82
N LEU A 395 -8.54 3.73 14.19
CA LEU A 395 -7.46 3.84 15.16
C LEU A 395 -7.98 4.02 16.59
N VAL A 396 -9.17 4.59 16.73
CA VAL A 396 -9.83 4.81 18.03
C VAL A 396 -11.16 4.07 18.08
N ALA A 397 -11.37 3.29 19.13
CA ALA A 397 -12.68 2.75 19.47
C ALA A 397 -13.36 3.64 20.51
N VAL A 398 -14.54 4.13 20.24
CA VAL A 398 -15.38 4.86 21.18
C VAL A 398 -16.50 3.93 21.64
N VAL A 399 -16.49 3.56 22.91
CA VAL A 399 -17.46 2.63 23.49
C VAL A 399 -18.26 3.30 24.62
N MET A 400 -19.52 2.95 24.73
CA MET A 400 -20.42 3.50 25.76
C MET A 400 -21.38 2.45 26.29
N GLY A 401 -21.84 2.64 27.51
CA GLY A 401 -22.80 1.73 28.19
C GLY A 401 -24.23 1.86 27.68
N SER A 402 -24.60 3.02 27.14
CA SER A 402 -25.93 3.35 26.61
C SER A 402 -25.82 4.40 25.51
N ASP A 403 -26.80 4.43 24.63
CA ASP A 403 -26.99 5.49 23.61
C ASP A 403 -27.23 6.87 24.22
N SER A 404 -27.75 6.94 25.44
CA SER A 404 -27.90 8.19 26.21
C SER A 404 -26.58 8.92 26.47
N ASP A 405 -25.43 8.24 26.36
CA ASP A 405 -24.10 8.81 26.58
C ASP A 405 -23.56 9.47 25.28
N LEU A 406 -24.08 9.09 24.13
CA LEU A 406 -23.61 9.57 22.82
C LEU A 406 -23.65 11.10 22.66
N PRO A 407 -24.69 11.81 23.10
CA PRO A 407 -24.70 13.28 23.00
C PRO A 407 -23.53 13.96 23.75
N LYS A 408 -23.03 13.35 24.84
CA LYS A 408 -21.91 13.86 25.62
C LYS A 408 -20.55 13.60 24.94
N LEU A 409 -20.52 12.69 23.99
CA LEU A 409 -19.33 12.35 23.20
C LEU A 409 -19.31 13.04 21.83
N ALA A 410 -20.43 13.62 21.38
CA ALA A 410 -20.58 14.12 20.01
C ALA A 410 -19.49 15.11 19.58
N ASP A 411 -19.13 16.07 20.44
CA ASP A 411 -18.08 17.05 20.13
C ASP A 411 -16.68 16.41 20.15
N GLY A 412 -16.46 15.37 20.95
CA GLY A 412 -15.26 14.55 20.91
C GLY A 412 -15.13 13.77 19.59
N LEU A 413 -16.24 13.24 19.05
CA LEU A 413 -16.24 12.59 17.74
C LEU A 413 -15.91 13.57 16.61
N LYS A 414 -16.42 14.80 16.67
CA LYS A 414 -16.04 15.88 15.74
C LYS A 414 -14.55 16.20 15.86
N MET A 415 -14.02 16.24 17.08
CA MET A 415 -12.60 16.52 17.31
C MET A 415 -11.70 15.41 16.72
N LEU A 416 -12.05 14.12 16.88
CA LEU A 416 -11.35 13.03 16.21
C LEU A 416 -11.38 13.18 14.68
N ALA A 417 -12.52 13.57 14.13
CA ALA A 417 -12.66 13.84 12.69
C ALA A 417 -11.79 15.01 12.22
N ASN A 418 -11.69 16.09 13.01
CA ASN A 418 -10.86 17.26 12.70
C ASN A 418 -9.35 16.91 12.65
N PHE A 419 -8.91 15.92 13.43
CA PHE A 419 -7.55 15.37 13.37
C PHE A 419 -7.37 14.29 12.31
N ASN A 420 -8.39 14.00 11.49
CA ASN A 420 -8.41 12.89 10.54
C ASN A 420 -8.12 11.53 11.21
N ILE A 421 -8.50 11.36 12.49
CA ILE A 421 -8.36 10.11 13.22
C ILE A 421 -9.58 9.24 12.92
N PRO A 422 -9.43 8.12 12.20
CA PRO A 422 -10.52 7.20 11.95
C PRO A 422 -10.94 6.51 13.23
N TYR A 423 -12.25 6.43 13.49
CA TYR A 423 -12.80 5.86 14.71
C TYR A 423 -14.01 4.99 14.44
N THR A 424 -14.32 4.12 15.37
CA THR A 424 -15.57 3.35 15.43
C THR A 424 -16.34 3.70 16.71
N VAL A 425 -17.67 3.63 16.66
CA VAL A 425 -18.53 3.89 17.81
C VAL A 425 -19.39 2.66 18.09
N ARG A 426 -19.38 2.17 19.33
CA ARG A 426 -20.16 0.99 19.74
C ARG A 426 -20.83 1.20 21.09
N ILE A 427 -21.97 0.56 21.27
CA ILE A 427 -22.63 0.42 22.56
C ILE A 427 -22.27 -0.97 23.10
N THR A 428 -21.47 -1.00 24.17
CA THR A 428 -20.99 -2.24 24.81
C THR A 428 -21.19 -2.12 26.31
N SER A 429 -22.38 -2.51 26.81
CA SER A 429 -22.70 -2.38 28.23
C SER A 429 -21.95 -3.42 29.06
N ALA A 430 -21.14 -2.96 30.02
CA ALA A 430 -20.44 -3.83 30.95
C ALA A 430 -21.38 -4.75 31.77
N HIS A 431 -22.58 -4.25 32.07
CA HIS A 431 -23.54 -4.98 32.90
C HIS A 431 -24.58 -5.78 32.12
N ARG A 432 -24.98 -5.29 30.92
CA ARG A 432 -26.06 -5.91 30.13
C ARG A 432 -25.54 -6.82 29.01
N THR A 433 -24.35 -6.55 28.53
CA THR A 433 -23.70 -7.31 27.43
C THR A 433 -22.21 -7.59 27.75
N PRO A 434 -21.89 -8.20 28.92
CA PRO A 434 -20.51 -8.36 29.38
C PRO A 434 -19.64 -9.17 28.42
N SER A 435 -20.17 -10.25 27.85
CA SER A 435 -19.45 -11.09 26.88
C SER A 435 -19.10 -10.31 25.60
N TRP A 436 -20.04 -9.54 25.07
CA TRP A 436 -19.81 -8.69 23.91
C TRP A 436 -18.76 -7.59 24.17
N MET A 437 -18.82 -6.97 25.35
CA MET A 437 -17.86 -5.99 25.79
C MET A 437 -16.44 -6.61 25.88
N ALA A 438 -16.32 -7.78 26.50
CA ALA A 438 -15.06 -8.50 26.64
C ALA A 438 -14.48 -8.91 25.28
N GLU A 439 -15.28 -9.48 24.38
CA GLU A 439 -14.90 -9.85 23.03
C GLU A 439 -14.42 -8.63 22.23
N TYR A 440 -15.17 -7.53 22.29
CA TYR A 440 -14.80 -6.29 21.59
C TYR A 440 -13.48 -5.71 22.09
N ALA A 441 -13.28 -5.62 23.41
CA ALA A 441 -12.06 -5.09 23.99
C ALA A 441 -10.83 -5.98 23.71
N SER A 442 -10.99 -7.31 23.81
CA SER A 442 -9.92 -8.29 23.55
C SER A 442 -9.48 -8.29 22.08
N SER A 443 -10.43 -8.13 21.16
CA SER A 443 -10.14 -8.11 19.71
C SER A 443 -9.71 -6.75 19.18
N ALA A 444 -9.82 -5.68 19.97
CA ALA A 444 -9.56 -4.31 19.52
C ALA A 444 -8.15 -4.12 18.92
N ALA A 445 -7.11 -4.63 19.60
CA ALA A 445 -5.73 -4.52 19.15
C ALA A 445 -5.50 -5.23 17.78
N SER A 446 -6.01 -6.44 17.64
CA SER A 446 -5.93 -7.22 16.38
C SER A 446 -6.73 -6.58 15.24
N ASN A 447 -7.79 -5.84 15.58
CA ASN A 447 -8.57 -5.04 14.64
C ASN A 447 -7.99 -3.66 14.34
N GLY A 448 -6.70 -3.41 14.70
CA GLY A 448 -5.96 -2.20 14.37
C GLY A 448 -6.23 -0.99 15.25
N ILE A 449 -7.12 -1.10 16.25
CA ILE A 449 -7.35 -0.06 17.25
C ILE A 449 -6.06 0.18 18.03
N LYS A 450 -5.77 1.45 18.32
CA LYS A 450 -4.60 1.89 19.09
C LYS A 450 -4.97 2.52 20.43
N CYS A 451 -6.22 2.96 20.58
CA CYS A 451 -6.72 3.58 21.80
C CYS A 451 -8.23 3.36 21.93
N ILE A 452 -8.72 3.15 23.14
CA ILE A 452 -10.16 3.03 23.44
C ILE A 452 -10.61 4.23 24.28
N ILE A 453 -11.64 4.94 23.84
CA ILE A 453 -12.37 5.92 24.65
C ILE A 453 -13.64 5.21 25.18
N ALA A 454 -13.76 5.08 26.49
CA ALA A 454 -14.87 4.38 27.13
C ALA A 454 -15.65 5.34 28.03
N ALA A 455 -16.96 5.49 27.75
CA ALA A 455 -17.84 6.40 28.48
C ALA A 455 -18.85 5.60 29.35
N ALA A 456 -18.99 6.00 30.59
CA ALA A 456 -19.95 5.39 31.51
C ALA A 456 -20.36 6.35 32.63
N GLY A 457 -21.61 6.21 33.12
CA GLY A 457 -22.18 6.99 34.22
C GLY A 457 -22.59 6.15 35.40
N GLY A 458 -22.66 6.75 36.60
CA GLY A 458 -23.01 6.07 37.86
C GLY A 458 -21.93 5.07 38.29
N ALA A 459 -22.28 3.81 38.46
CA ALA A 459 -21.31 2.71 38.63
C ALA A 459 -20.57 2.48 37.29
N ALA A 460 -19.64 3.35 36.96
CA ALA A 460 -19.00 3.47 35.67
C ALA A 460 -17.92 2.39 35.44
N HIS A 461 -18.30 1.11 35.43
CA HIS A 461 -17.40 -0.03 35.36
C HIS A 461 -16.80 -0.25 33.94
N LEU A 462 -17.48 0.21 32.88
CA LEU A 462 -17.07 -0.07 31.49
C LEU A 462 -15.61 0.29 31.17
N PRO A 463 -15.05 1.46 31.54
CA PRO A 463 -13.66 1.79 31.24
C PRO A 463 -12.66 0.83 31.89
N GLY A 464 -12.86 0.50 33.18
CA GLY A 464 -11.99 -0.42 33.90
C GLY A 464 -12.11 -1.86 33.39
N MET A 465 -13.31 -2.31 33.06
CA MET A 465 -13.51 -3.63 32.47
C MET A 465 -12.90 -3.71 31.08
N ALA A 466 -13.07 -2.70 30.23
CA ALA A 466 -12.40 -2.66 28.93
C ALA A 466 -10.87 -2.72 29.06
N ALA A 467 -10.30 -1.94 30.01
CA ALA A 467 -8.86 -1.94 30.27
C ALA A 467 -8.32 -3.29 30.76
N ALA A 468 -9.13 -4.09 31.45
CA ALA A 468 -8.74 -5.43 31.89
C ALA A 468 -8.65 -6.45 30.74
N TYR A 469 -9.30 -6.19 29.61
CA TYR A 469 -9.35 -7.11 28.45
C TYR A 469 -8.46 -6.70 27.29
N THR A 470 -7.77 -5.55 27.36
CA THR A 470 -6.95 -5.06 26.25
C THR A 470 -5.59 -4.55 26.71
N PRO A 471 -4.50 -4.74 25.92
CA PRO A 471 -3.24 -4.07 26.19
C PRO A 471 -3.22 -2.60 25.73
N LEU A 472 -4.30 -2.11 25.07
CA LEU A 472 -4.37 -0.76 24.54
C LEU A 472 -4.61 0.28 25.64
N PRO A 473 -4.15 1.54 25.45
CA PRO A 473 -4.55 2.64 26.32
C PRO A 473 -6.07 2.82 26.33
N VAL A 474 -6.65 2.93 27.54
CA VAL A 474 -8.08 3.20 27.73
C VAL A 474 -8.24 4.57 28.39
N ILE A 475 -9.08 5.42 27.75
CA ILE A 475 -9.47 6.74 28.24
C ILE A 475 -10.89 6.67 28.76
N GLY A 476 -11.07 6.88 30.05
CA GLY A 476 -12.37 6.90 30.70
C GLY A 476 -13.02 8.29 30.64
N VAL A 477 -14.26 8.34 30.16
CA VAL A 477 -15.09 9.55 30.19
C VAL A 477 -16.21 9.34 31.21
N PRO A 478 -16.11 9.98 32.39
CA PRO A 478 -17.21 9.95 33.35
C PRO A 478 -18.44 10.66 32.79
N ILE A 479 -19.57 10.00 32.77
CA ILE A 479 -20.84 10.61 32.36
C ILE A 479 -21.63 10.99 33.59
N LYS A 480 -22.13 12.23 33.61
CA LYS A 480 -23.04 12.69 34.68
C LYS A 480 -24.34 11.90 34.57
N PRO A 481 -24.71 11.13 35.61
CA PRO A 481 -25.98 10.41 35.64
C PRO A 481 -27.15 11.39 35.85
N THR A 482 -28.39 10.90 35.76
CA THR A 482 -29.60 11.70 35.99
C THR A 482 -29.68 12.19 37.43
N ILE A 483 -29.16 11.40 38.37
CA ILE A 483 -29.11 11.74 39.80
C ILE A 483 -27.66 11.86 40.21
N GLY A 484 -27.27 12.97 40.84
CA GLY A 484 -25.90 13.26 41.25
C GLY A 484 -25.17 14.24 40.31
N ASP A 485 -23.93 14.54 40.65
CA ASP A 485 -23.08 15.49 39.94
C ASP A 485 -22.07 14.82 38.98
N GLY A 486 -21.95 13.50 39.01
CA GLY A 486 -21.02 12.70 38.22
C GLY A 486 -19.72 12.33 38.97
N MET A 487 -19.57 12.72 40.23
CA MET A 487 -18.40 12.32 41.02
C MET A 487 -18.34 10.80 41.27
N ASP A 488 -19.49 10.13 41.40
CA ASP A 488 -19.56 8.67 41.47
C ASP A 488 -18.94 8.02 40.22
N SER A 489 -19.24 8.58 39.05
CA SER A 489 -18.66 8.12 37.78
C SER A 489 -17.14 8.35 37.73
N VAL A 490 -16.66 9.51 38.20
CA VAL A 490 -15.22 9.83 38.29
C VAL A 490 -14.51 8.85 39.19
N LEU A 491 -15.00 8.67 40.42
CA LEU A 491 -14.37 7.78 41.40
C LEU A 491 -14.39 6.33 40.97
N SER A 492 -15.48 5.86 40.31
CA SER A 492 -15.57 4.51 39.76
C SER A 492 -14.51 4.25 38.69
N ILE A 493 -14.21 5.25 37.86
CA ILE A 493 -13.22 5.11 36.78
C ILE A 493 -11.79 5.33 37.29
N LEU A 494 -11.62 6.26 38.24
CA LEU A 494 -10.29 6.66 38.72
C LEU A 494 -9.66 5.57 39.63
N ASN A 495 -10.46 4.93 40.46
CA ASN A 495 -10.00 4.01 41.51
C ASN A 495 -9.80 2.58 40.98
N MET A 496 -9.13 2.42 39.81
CA MET A 496 -8.81 1.10 39.30
C MET A 496 -7.68 0.43 40.11
N PRO A 497 -7.73 -0.91 40.25
CA PRO A 497 -6.71 -1.67 40.99
C PRO A 497 -5.36 -1.60 40.26
N LYS A 498 -4.29 -1.90 41.00
CA LYS A 498 -2.95 -2.01 40.44
C LYS A 498 -2.92 -3.02 39.27
N GLY A 499 -2.40 -2.59 38.13
CA GLY A 499 -2.29 -3.41 36.91
C GLY A 499 -3.39 -3.13 35.86
N VAL A 500 -4.41 -2.32 36.17
CA VAL A 500 -5.49 -1.95 35.23
C VAL A 500 -5.60 -0.41 35.15
N PRO A 501 -4.65 0.28 34.51
CA PRO A 501 -4.68 1.75 34.43
C PRO A 501 -5.75 2.23 33.44
N VAL A 502 -6.48 3.30 33.84
CA VAL A 502 -7.42 4.05 32.98
C VAL A 502 -7.10 5.54 33.07
N ALA A 503 -6.82 6.18 31.93
CA ALA A 503 -6.61 7.63 31.87
C ALA A 503 -7.97 8.34 31.94
N THR A 504 -8.27 9.03 33.02
CA THR A 504 -9.60 9.63 33.27
C THR A 504 -9.62 11.12 32.90
N VAL A 505 -10.61 11.56 32.11
CA VAL A 505 -10.88 12.97 31.81
C VAL A 505 -12.03 13.51 32.66
N SER A 506 -12.32 14.82 32.59
CA SER A 506 -13.40 15.42 33.36
C SER A 506 -14.80 14.97 32.92
N VAL A 507 -15.80 15.18 33.78
CA VAL A 507 -17.18 14.76 33.56
C VAL A 507 -17.75 15.33 32.25
N ASN A 508 -18.39 14.48 31.44
CA ASN A 508 -18.98 14.81 30.13
C ASN A 508 -18.00 15.39 29.10
N ASN A 509 -16.70 15.24 29.29
CA ASN A 509 -15.70 15.89 28.42
C ASN A 509 -15.17 14.93 27.35
N GLY A 510 -16.02 14.64 26.36
CA GLY A 510 -15.62 13.86 25.18
C GLY A 510 -14.52 14.54 24.36
N VAL A 511 -14.44 15.89 24.38
CA VAL A 511 -13.39 16.64 23.66
C VAL A 511 -12.01 16.36 24.23
N ASN A 512 -11.84 16.41 25.57
CA ASN A 512 -10.56 16.09 26.19
C ASN A 512 -10.17 14.63 25.99
N ALA A 513 -11.14 13.72 25.92
CA ALA A 513 -10.84 12.33 25.59
C ALA A 513 -10.30 12.17 24.17
N ALA A 514 -10.88 12.89 23.20
CA ALA A 514 -10.39 12.91 21.83
C ALA A 514 -9.00 13.56 21.72
N LEU A 515 -8.77 14.67 22.44
CA LEU A 515 -7.46 15.34 22.51
C LEU A 515 -6.39 14.44 23.15
N LEU A 516 -6.73 13.69 24.19
CA LEU A 516 -5.82 12.73 24.81
C LEU A 516 -5.51 11.55 23.88
N ALA A 517 -6.52 11.05 23.17
CA ALA A 517 -6.32 10.03 22.12
C ALA A 517 -5.40 10.55 21.01
N ALA A 518 -5.59 11.81 20.56
CA ALA A 518 -4.71 12.43 19.57
C ALA A 518 -3.26 12.55 20.07
N ARG A 519 -3.02 12.86 21.35
CA ARG A 519 -1.68 12.87 21.95
C ARG A 519 -1.06 11.47 22.00
N ILE A 520 -1.83 10.47 22.42
CA ILE A 520 -1.36 9.08 22.47
C ILE A 520 -0.95 8.60 21.07
N LEU A 521 -1.81 8.83 20.07
CA LEU A 521 -1.54 8.45 18.68
C LEU A 521 -0.41 9.28 18.07
N GLY A 522 -0.35 10.57 18.39
CA GLY A 522 0.66 11.50 17.89
C GLY A 522 2.08 11.15 18.30
N SER A 523 2.28 10.42 19.41
CA SER A 523 3.61 9.93 19.80
C SER A 523 4.22 8.94 18.78
N GLY A 524 3.40 8.31 17.94
CA GLY A 524 3.83 7.37 16.90
C GLY A 524 3.34 7.72 15.49
N ILE A 525 2.46 8.72 15.34
CA ILE A 525 1.88 9.13 14.05
C ILE A 525 2.12 10.64 13.83
N PRO A 526 3.16 11.02 13.07
CA PRO A 526 3.57 12.43 12.92
C PRO A 526 2.48 13.37 12.38
N SER A 527 1.57 12.89 11.52
CA SER A 527 0.46 13.70 10.99
C SER A 527 -0.53 14.12 12.10
N ILE A 528 -0.80 13.23 13.04
CA ILE A 528 -1.68 13.51 14.19
C ILE A 528 -0.97 14.46 15.16
N GLN A 529 0.34 14.27 15.40
CA GLN A 529 1.14 15.17 16.22
C GLN A 529 1.08 16.59 15.68
N ARG A 530 1.37 16.78 14.39
CA ARG A 530 1.30 18.12 13.75
C ARG A 530 -0.10 18.73 13.80
N GLY A 531 -1.14 17.91 13.64
CA GLY A 531 -2.52 18.35 13.82
C GLY A 531 -2.77 18.89 15.22
N TYR A 532 -2.25 18.18 16.23
CA TYR A 532 -2.37 18.59 17.62
C TYR A 532 -1.56 19.87 17.94
N GLU A 533 -0.33 19.99 17.43
CA GLU A 533 0.51 21.19 17.55
C GLU A 533 -0.20 22.43 16.96
N ARG A 534 -0.82 22.28 15.79
CA ARG A 534 -1.61 23.33 15.16
C ARG A 534 -2.82 23.73 16.03
N TYR A 535 -3.54 22.76 16.55
CA TYR A 535 -4.65 23.01 17.49
C TYR A 535 -4.18 23.81 18.73
N MET A 536 -3.01 23.50 19.28
CA MET A 536 -2.44 24.27 20.41
C MET A 536 -2.11 25.71 20.01
N GLN A 537 -1.52 25.90 18.84
CA GLN A 537 -1.21 27.24 18.31
C GLN A 537 -2.47 28.08 18.08
N ASP A 538 -3.50 27.51 17.47
CA ASP A 538 -4.78 28.15 17.21
C ASP A 538 -5.51 28.51 18.51
N SER A 539 -5.48 27.61 19.49
CA SER A 539 -6.04 27.86 20.82
C SER A 539 -5.33 29.00 21.55
N ALA A 540 -4.00 29.04 21.47
CA ALA A 540 -3.21 30.13 22.05
C ALA A 540 -3.48 31.46 21.34
N ALA A 541 -3.62 31.46 20.02
CA ALA A 541 -3.94 32.66 19.23
C ALA A 541 -5.32 33.23 19.63
N GLN A 542 -6.32 32.36 19.79
CA GLN A 542 -7.66 32.78 20.22
C GLN A 542 -7.66 33.44 21.62
N VAL A 543 -6.85 32.92 22.54
CA VAL A 543 -6.72 33.52 23.88
C VAL A 543 -6.07 34.91 23.79
N ARG A 544 -4.99 35.04 23.02
CA ARG A 544 -4.30 36.33 22.81
C ARG A 544 -5.21 37.37 22.16
N GLU A 545 -6.02 36.97 21.18
CA GLU A 545 -7.00 37.86 20.54
C GLU A 545 -8.05 38.37 21.55
N LYS A 546 -8.55 37.46 22.41
CA LYS A 546 -9.50 37.86 23.49
C LYS A 546 -8.86 38.82 24.48
N ASP A 547 -7.60 38.57 24.87
CA ASP A 547 -6.83 39.41 25.77
C ASP A 547 -6.62 40.80 25.17
N HIS A 548 -6.21 40.86 23.89
CA HIS A 548 -6.04 42.11 23.18
C HIS A 548 -7.34 42.94 23.09
N ARG A 549 -8.46 42.29 22.76
CA ARG A 549 -9.78 42.94 22.74
C ARG A 549 -10.21 43.43 24.13
N LEU A 550 -9.96 42.66 25.19
CA LEU A 550 -10.25 43.05 26.55
C LEU A 550 -9.40 44.28 26.97
N ALA A 551 -8.13 44.29 26.61
CA ALA A 551 -7.22 45.39 26.90
C ALA A 551 -7.60 46.70 26.15
N GLU A 552 -8.05 46.59 24.90
CA GLU A 552 -8.48 47.71 24.08
C GLU A 552 -9.84 48.28 24.51
N MET A 553 -10.81 47.41 24.82
CA MET A 553 -12.18 47.85 25.13
C MET A 553 -12.37 48.24 26.60
N GLY A 554 -11.52 47.75 27.49
CA GLY A 554 -11.71 47.80 28.95
C GLY A 554 -12.74 46.79 29.44
N ALA A 555 -12.72 46.47 30.73
CA ALA A 555 -13.51 45.42 31.32
C ALA A 555 -15.04 45.64 31.24
N GLU A 556 -15.50 46.89 31.42
CA GLU A 556 -16.91 47.23 31.44
C GLU A 556 -17.55 47.04 30.04
N ASP A 557 -16.93 47.60 29.00
CA ASP A 557 -17.42 47.46 27.63
C ASP A 557 -17.30 46.04 27.10
N TYR A 558 -16.25 45.33 27.46
CA TYR A 558 -16.07 43.92 27.12
C TYR A 558 -17.15 43.03 27.73
N LEU A 559 -17.51 43.26 29.02
CA LEU A 559 -18.60 42.55 29.68
C LEU A 559 -19.95 42.86 29.05
N ALA A 560 -20.22 44.12 28.71
CA ALA A 560 -21.45 44.53 28.02
C ALA A 560 -21.62 43.81 26.66
N GLY A 561 -20.49 43.60 25.93
CA GLY A 561 -20.47 42.88 24.65
C GLY A 561 -20.65 41.37 24.79
N MET A 562 -20.47 40.76 25.97
CA MET A 562 -20.67 39.32 26.22
C MET A 562 -22.15 38.95 26.44
N GLY A 563 -23.08 39.89 26.44
CA GLY A 563 -24.55 39.62 26.55
C GLY A 563 -24.96 38.98 27.89
N LYS A 564 -24.30 39.31 28.98
CA LYS A 564 -24.64 38.90 30.35
C LYS A 564 -25.14 40.07 31.16
#